data_d3f502788e503561a1f4688f96729b52
#
_entry.id   d3f502788e503561a1f4688f96729b52
#
_cell.length_a   1.000
_cell.length_b   1.000
_cell.length_c   1.000
_cell.angle_alpha   90.00
_cell.angle_beta   90.00
_cell.angle_gamma   90.00
#
_symmetry.space_group_name_H-M   'P 1'
#
loop_
_entity.id
_entity.type
_entity.pdbx_description
1 polymer ?
#
loop_
_entity_poly.entity_id
_entity_poly.type
_entity_poly.pdbx_seq_one_letter_code
_entity_poly.pdbx_strand_id
1 'polypeptide(L)'
;RLVTLVLPNDHLTDEHPGDGYPFVESYMADNDLALGRLVHVLSRTPWWKNMLVIVTEDDPQGGRDHVEAHRSVLMLIGPHVRRGYVSHALADFGSIMRLIFTTLGLPPLNQFDAVAPLPMDMFAAGPPDASPYTVRAPDTRLFDPDEAFKPFDRRFDWKRLAASPRMDDPEDMQRPFSDPA
;
A
#
# COMPACT_ATOMS: atom_id res chain seq x y z
N ARG A 1 -10.73 3.89 -12.75
CA ARG A 1 -10.39 4.92 -11.75
C ARG A 1 -9.18 4.46 -10.97
N LEU A 2 -8.20 5.34 -10.77
CA LEU A 2 -7.02 5.12 -9.93
C LEU A 2 -7.28 5.75 -8.55
N VAL A 3 -6.84 5.05 -7.49
CA VAL A 3 -6.81 5.57 -6.12
C VAL A 3 -5.41 5.25 -5.58
N THR A 4 -4.74 6.24 -5.04
CA THR A 4 -3.46 6.06 -4.35
C THR A 4 -3.69 6.16 -2.85
N LEU A 5 -3.14 5.23 -2.10
CA LEU A 5 -3.16 5.19 -0.65
C LEU A 5 -1.73 5.08 -0.13
N VAL A 6 -1.38 5.91 0.81
CA VAL A 6 -0.10 5.84 1.51
C VAL A 6 -0.31 5.20 2.87
N LEU A 7 0.50 4.21 3.22
CA LEU A 7 0.61 3.64 4.56
C LEU A 7 1.87 4.26 5.20
N PRO A 8 1.71 5.16 6.18
CA PRO A 8 2.80 6.08 6.57
C PRO A 8 3.89 5.47 7.44
N ASN A 9 3.73 4.22 7.91
CA ASN A 9 4.72 3.55 8.77
C ASN A 9 5.76 2.76 7.96
N ASP A 10 6.22 3.31 6.85
CA ASP A 10 7.26 2.76 5.99
C ASP A 10 8.67 3.16 6.47
N HIS A 11 8.80 4.34 7.11
CA HIS A 11 10.03 4.78 7.73
C HIS A 11 10.15 4.18 9.13
N LEU A 12 11.08 3.26 9.30
CA LEU A 12 11.36 2.64 10.59
C LEU A 12 11.99 3.69 11.53
N THR A 13 11.41 3.84 12.72
CA THR A 13 11.91 4.72 13.78
C THR A 13 12.33 3.92 14.99
N ASP A 14 12.62 4.60 16.10
CA ASP A 14 12.97 3.93 17.35
C ASP A 14 11.78 3.13 17.91
N GLU A 15 12.06 2.06 18.60
CA GLU A 15 11.06 1.23 19.26
C GLU A 15 10.32 2.00 20.36
N HIS A 16 9.03 1.74 20.51
CA HIS A 16 8.15 2.30 21.53
C HIS A 16 7.37 1.18 22.26
N PRO A 17 8.00 0.41 23.15
CA PRO A 17 7.37 -0.75 23.76
C PRO A 17 6.11 -0.45 24.54
N GLY A 18 6.01 0.75 25.13
CA GLY A 18 4.81 1.20 25.84
C GLY A 18 3.63 1.62 24.96
N ASP A 19 3.86 1.73 23.66
CA ASP A 19 2.89 2.19 22.67
C ASP A 19 2.55 1.09 21.64
N GLY A 20 2.83 -0.17 21.95
CA GLY A 20 2.52 -1.28 21.06
C GLY A 20 3.56 -1.56 19.96
N TYR A 21 4.71 -0.84 19.98
CA TYR A 21 5.83 -1.02 19.05
C TYR A 21 7.09 -1.48 19.80
N PRO A 22 7.14 -2.74 20.26
CA PRO A 22 8.26 -3.23 21.04
C PRO A 22 9.58 -3.36 20.26
N PHE A 23 9.53 -3.33 18.94
CA PHE A 23 10.67 -3.47 18.04
C PHE A 23 10.58 -2.45 16.89
N VAL A 24 11.70 -2.18 16.24
CA VAL A 24 11.74 -1.37 15.01
C VAL A 24 10.86 -2.02 13.92
N GLU A 25 10.89 -3.34 13.79
CA GLU A 25 10.11 -4.10 12.84
C GLU A 25 8.59 -4.06 13.10
N SER A 26 8.16 -3.55 14.25
CA SER A 26 6.74 -3.40 14.60
C SER A 26 6.00 -2.48 13.63
N TYR A 27 6.69 -1.50 13.06
CA TYR A 27 6.13 -0.61 12.03
C TYR A 27 5.76 -1.37 10.75
N MET A 28 6.55 -2.37 10.36
CA MET A 28 6.23 -3.26 9.23
C MET A 28 5.00 -4.11 9.54
N ALA A 29 4.90 -4.61 10.78
CA ALA A 29 3.74 -5.40 11.22
C ALA A 29 2.45 -4.57 11.25
N ASP A 30 2.53 -3.29 11.61
CA ASP A 30 1.41 -2.35 11.55
C ASP A 30 0.96 -2.10 10.10
N ASN A 31 1.89 -1.80 9.19
CA ASN A 31 1.59 -1.64 7.77
C ASN A 31 0.98 -2.92 7.16
N ASP A 32 1.50 -4.10 7.51
CA ASP A 32 0.93 -5.38 7.06
C ASP A 32 -0.51 -5.57 7.55
N LEU A 33 -0.78 -5.27 8.81
CA LEU A 33 -2.15 -5.30 9.36
C LEU A 33 -3.06 -4.31 8.66
N ALA A 34 -2.59 -3.08 8.41
CA ALA A 34 -3.35 -2.05 7.71
C ALA A 34 -3.70 -2.49 6.28
N LEU A 35 -2.74 -3.04 5.54
CA LEU A 35 -2.95 -3.61 4.22
C LEU A 35 -3.94 -4.78 4.27
N GLY A 36 -3.79 -5.69 5.23
CA GLY A 36 -4.70 -6.81 5.41
C GLY A 36 -6.15 -6.36 5.68
N ARG A 37 -6.36 -5.34 6.51
CA ARG A 37 -7.67 -4.74 6.78
C ARG A 37 -8.26 -4.08 5.53
N LEU A 38 -7.45 -3.37 4.77
CA LEU A 38 -7.86 -2.75 3.51
C LEU A 38 -8.36 -3.80 2.52
N VAL A 39 -7.58 -4.84 2.25
CA VAL A 39 -7.94 -5.93 1.33
C VAL A 39 -9.18 -6.69 1.83
N HIS A 40 -9.30 -6.88 3.15
CA HIS A 40 -10.50 -7.49 3.75
C HIS A 40 -11.77 -6.71 3.39
N VAL A 41 -11.75 -5.39 3.51
CA VAL A 41 -12.90 -4.55 3.16
C VAL A 41 -13.14 -4.53 1.66
N LEU A 42 -12.10 -4.25 0.86
CA LEU A 42 -12.20 -4.14 -0.60
C LEU A 42 -12.72 -5.44 -1.23
N SER A 43 -12.27 -6.59 -0.75
CA SER A 43 -12.67 -7.90 -1.31
C SER A 43 -14.15 -8.25 -1.10
N ARG A 44 -14.87 -7.47 -0.27
CA ARG A 44 -16.31 -7.61 -0.03
C ARG A 44 -17.16 -6.59 -0.76
N THR A 45 -16.52 -5.68 -1.51
CA THR A 45 -17.24 -4.69 -2.29
C THR A 45 -17.67 -5.24 -3.66
N PRO A 46 -18.73 -4.69 -4.29
CA PRO A 46 -19.13 -5.06 -5.64
C PRO A 46 -18.06 -4.79 -6.71
N TRP A 47 -17.12 -3.89 -6.42
CA TRP A 47 -16.04 -3.50 -7.33
C TRP A 47 -14.89 -4.51 -7.36
N TRP A 48 -14.79 -5.38 -6.34
CA TRP A 48 -13.68 -6.31 -6.20
C TRP A 48 -13.40 -7.13 -7.46
N LYS A 49 -14.45 -7.61 -8.11
CA LYS A 49 -14.34 -8.43 -9.34
C LYS A 49 -13.53 -7.80 -10.47
N ASN A 50 -13.40 -6.46 -10.47
CA ASN A 50 -12.67 -5.69 -11.46
C ASN A 50 -11.55 -4.83 -10.83
N MET A 51 -11.07 -5.20 -9.66
CA MET A 51 -10.07 -4.44 -8.92
C MET A 51 -8.69 -5.11 -9.04
N LEU A 52 -7.68 -4.28 -9.17
CA LEU A 52 -6.28 -4.63 -9.01
C LEU A 52 -5.70 -3.69 -7.94
N VAL A 53 -5.15 -4.27 -6.88
CA VAL A 53 -4.37 -3.55 -5.87
C VAL A 53 -2.91 -3.82 -6.15
N ILE A 54 -2.14 -2.76 -6.29
CA ILE A 54 -0.69 -2.78 -6.46
C ILE A 54 -0.08 -2.23 -5.19
N VAL A 55 0.81 -2.99 -4.57
CA VAL A 55 1.53 -2.58 -3.36
C VAL A 55 3.00 -2.49 -3.70
N THR A 56 3.59 -1.35 -3.41
CA THR A 56 5.01 -1.10 -3.64
C THR A 56 5.54 -0.10 -2.62
N GLU A 57 6.83 -0.09 -2.42
CA GLU A 57 7.57 0.98 -1.75
C GLU A 57 8.23 1.86 -2.81
N ASP A 58 8.49 3.10 -2.46
CA ASP A 58 9.19 4.05 -3.32
C ASP A 58 10.70 3.78 -3.37
N ASP A 59 11.34 3.54 -2.23
CA ASP A 59 12.74 3.12 -2.18
C ASP A 59 13.04 2.17 -1.00
N PRO A 60 14.05 1.31 -1.10
CA PRO A 60 14.46 0.39 -0.04
C PRO A 60 15.41 1.09 0.93
N GLN A 61 14.89 1.77 1.94
CA GLN A 61 15.69 2.51 2.91
C GLN A 61 16.53 1.57 3.79
N GLY A 62 17.82 1.88 3.89
CA GLY A 62 18.75 1.14 4.73
C GLY A 62 18.87 -0.35 4.38
N GLY A 63 18.35 -0.74 3.25
CA GLY A 63 18.34 -2.12 2.79
C GLY A 63 19.74 -2.71 2.68
N ARG A 64 19.96 -3.80 3.38
CA ARG A 64 21.19 -4.60 3.30
C ARG A 64 21.02 -5.75 2.32
N ASP A 65 20.38 -5.48 1.18
CA ASP A 65 20.30 -6.49 0.14
C ASP A 65 21.66 -6.64 -0.55
N HIS A 66 22.26 -7.79 -0.40
CA HIS A 66 23.55 -8.11 -1.01
C HIS A 66 23.44 -8.53 -2.49
N VAL A 67 22.22 -8.65 -3.01
CA VAL A 67 21.96 -9.03 -4.41
C VAL A 67 21.66 -7.81 -5.25
N GLU A 68 20.75 -6.95 -4.79
CA GLU A 68 20.32 -5.73 -5.48
C GLU A 68 19.87 -4.69 -4.46
N ALA A 69 20.65 -3.63 -4.32
CA ALA A 69 20.42 -2.59 -3.32
C ALA A 69 19.14 -1.75 -3.57
N HIS A 70 18.61 -1.78 -4.80
CA HIS A 70 17.38 -1.05 -5.15
C HIS A 70 16.13 -1.95 -5.14
N ARG A 71 16.25 -3.21 -4.72
CA ARG A 71 15.12 -4.13 -4.69
C ARG A 71 14.15 -3.76 -3.58
N SER A 72 12.91 -3.52 -3.97
CA SER A 72 11.80 -3.16 -3.11
C SER A 72 10.64 -4.17 -3.24
N VAL A 73 9.56 -3.91 -2.55
CA VAL A 73 8.36 -4.76 -2.54
C VAL A 73 7.51 -4.49 -3.79
N LEU A 74 7.04 -5.55 -4.44
CA LEU A 74 5.95 -5.49 -5.40
C LEU A 74 4.98 -6.64 -5.14
N MET A 75 3.74 -6.30 -4.75
CA MET A 75 2.67 -7.28 -4.63
C MET A 75 1.49 -6.87 -5.51
N LEU A 76 0.90 -7.84 -6.20
CA LEU A 76 -0.34 -7.68 -6.92
C LEU A 76 -1.44 -8.47 -6.20
N ILE A 77 -2.58 -7.83 -5.94
CA ILE A 77 -3.69 -8.44 -5.23
C ILE A 77 -4.98 -8.15 -6.01
N GLY A 78 -5.75 -9.19 -6.26
CA GLY A 78 -7.02 -9.06 -6.99
C GLY A 78 -7.52 -10.39 -7.54
N PRO A 79 -8.76 -10.44 -8.03
CA PRO A 79 -9.37 -11.68 -8.53
C PRO A 79 -8.65 -12.31 -9.70
N HIS A 80 -7.95 -11.51 -10.51
CA HIS A 80 -7.23 -11.98 -11.71
C HIS A 80 -5.77 -12.32 -11.43
N VAL A 81 -5.30 -12.16 -10.20
CA VAL A 81 -3.91 -12.40 -9.81
C VAL A 81 -3.74 -13.83 -9.30
N ARG A 82 -2.60 -14.44 -9.62
CA ARG A 82 -2.24 -15.78 -9.12
C ARG A 82 -1.95 -15.73 -7.62
N ARG A 83 -2.69 -16.50 -6.84
CA ARG A 83 -2.51 -16.56 -5.39
C ARG A 83 -1.28 -17.39 -5.02
N GLY A 84 -0.52 -16.90 -4.03
CA GLY A 84 0.66 -17.58 -3.52
C GLY A 84 1.76 -17.79 -4.56
N TYR A 85 1.74 -17.00 -5.63
CA TYR A 85 2.76 -17.04 -6.68
C TYR A 85 3.90 -16.07 -6.38
N VAL A 86 5.12 -16.50 -6.61
CA VAL A 86 6.31 -15.67 -6.56
C VAL A 86 6.83 -15.51 -7.98
N SER A 87 6.81 -14.29 -8.49
CA SER A 87 7.39 -13.96 -9.79
C SER A 87 8.91 -13.87 -9.69
N HIS A 88 9.58 -14.33 -10.74
CA HIS A 88 11.02 -14.17 -10.94
C HIS A 88 11.33 -13.26 -12.14
N ALA A 89 10.30 -12.64 -12.72
CA ALA A 89 10.45 -11.67 -13.79
C ALA A 89 10.97 -10.33 -13.23
N LEU A 90 11.78 -9.65 -14.02
CA LEU A 90 12.17 -8.28 -13.71
C LEU A 90 10.95 -7.36 -13.77
N ALA A 91 10.76 -6.58 -12.73
CA ALA A 91 9.79 -5.48 -12.70
C ALA A 91 10.43 -4.28 -11.99
N ASP A 92 10.23 -3.12 -12.54
CA ASP A 92 10.67 -1.83 -12.03
C ASP A 92 9.49 -0.84 -11.96
N PHE A 93 9.74 0.40 -11.57
CA PHE A 93 8.67 1.42 -11.56
C PHE A 93 8.08 1.68 -12.95
N GLY A 94 8.87 1.57 -14.01
CA GLY A 94 8.35 1.62 -15.39
C GLY A 94 7.33 0.51 -15.65
N SER A 95 7.59 -0.70 -15.14
CA SER A 95 6.68 -1.84 -15.20
C SER A 95 5.38 -1.58 -14.45
N ILE A 96 5.45 -0.97 -13.27
CA ILE A 96 4.27 -0.60 -12.47
C ILE A 96 3.44 0.46 -13.21
N MET A 97 4.08 1.51 -13.71
CA MET A 97 3.41 2.57 -14.47
C MET A 97 2.77 2.01 -15.74
N ARG A 98 3.48 1.18 -16.49
CA ARG A 98 2.93 0.52 -17.67
C ARG A 98 1.72 -0.36 -17.34
N LEU A 99 1.76 -1.09 -16.23
CA LEU A 99 0.65 -1.90 -15.77
C LEU A 99 -0.58 -1.05 -15.44
N ILE A 100 -0.39 0.05 -14.72
CA ILE A 100 -1.45 1.02 -14.40
C ILE A 100 -2.07 1.58 -15.68
N PHE A 101 -1.26 2.11 -16.59
CA PHE A 101 -1.74 2.71 -17.84
C PHE A 101 -2.45 1.70 -18.73
N THR A 102 -1.89 0.48 -18.86
CA THR A 102 -2.54 -0.60 -19.62
C THR A 102 -3.90 -0.95 -19.03
N THR A 103 -3.98 -1.08 -17.69
CA THR A 103 -5.23 -1.41 -16.99
C THR A 103 -6.29 -0.32 -17.16
N LEU A 104 -5.87 0.93 -17.23
CA LEU A 104 -6.77 2.08 -17.39
C LEU A 104 -7.05 2.43 -18.85
N GLY A 105 -6.41 1.77 -19.81
CA GLY A 105 -6.51 2.09 -21.23
C GLY A 105 -5.86 3.44 -21.60
N LEU A 106 -4.85 3.84 -20.87
CA LEU A 106 -4.09 5.08 -21.10
C LEU A 106 -2.82 4.79 -21.92
N PRO A 107 -2.37 5.75 -22.74
CA PRO A 107 -1.08 5.64 -23.41
C PRO A 107 0.07 5.80 -22.43
N PRO A 108 1.28 5.28 -22.75
CA PRO A 108 2.46 5.54 -21.95
C PRO A 108 2.83 7.02 -21.93
N LEU A 109 3.44 7.49 -20.85
CA LEU A 109 3.89 8.88 -20.70
C LEU A 109 5.21 9.15 -21.42
N ASN A 110 6.08 8.15 -21.49
CA ASN A 110 7.40 8.25 -22.09
C ASN A 110 7.89 6.88 -22.58
N GLN A 111 9.09 6.86 -23.17
CA GLN A 111 9.65 5.63 -23.71
C GLN A 111 10.04 4.59 -22.64
N PHE A 112 10.35 5.01 -21.40
CA PHE A 112 10.75 4.07 -20.36
C PHE A 112 9.57 3.20 -19.92
N ASP A 113 8.43 3.82 -19.60
CA ASP A 113 7.23 3.05 -19.26
C ASP A 113 6.63 2.34 -20.49
N ALA A 114 6.82 2.87 -21.71
CA ALA A 114 6.36 2.21 -22.93
C ALA A 114 7.04 0.86 -23.19
N VAL A 115 8.33 0.72 -22.85
CA VAL A 115 9.11 -0.49 -23.12
C VAL A 115 9.34 -1.37 -21.88
N ALA A 116 9.02 -0.89 -20.69
CA ALA A 116 9.20 -1.65 -19.46
C ALA A 116 8.48 -3.01 -19.52
N PRO A 117 9.03 -4.08 -18.95
CA PRO A 117 8.37 -5.38 -18.96
C PRO A 117 7.06 -5.35 -18.13
N LEU A 118 6.03 -6.05 -18.60
CA LEU A 118 4.80 -6.24 -17.82
C LEU A 118 4.92 -7.54 -17.02
N PRO A 119 4.56 -7.55 -15.72
CA PRO A 119 4.60 -8.74 -14.88
C PRO A 119 3.41 -9.67 -15.15
N MET A 120 3.24 -10.08 -16.41
CA MET A 120 2.08 -10.87 -16.87
C MET A 120 2.03 -12.27 -16.27
N ASP A 121 3.17 -12.81 -15.86
CA ASP A 121 3.26 -14.10 -15.17
C ASP A 121 2.56 -14.11 -13.80
N MET A 122 2.32 -12.94 -13.20
CA MET A 122 1.57 -12.79 -11.95
C MET A 122 0.05 -12.91 -12.14
N PHE A 123 -0.44 -12.90 -13.39
CA PHE A 123 -1.88 -13.01 -13.66
C PHE A 123 -2.28 -14.46 -13.94
N ALA A 124 -3.50 -14.81 -13.48
CA ALA A 124 -4.08 -16.12 -13.74
C ALA A 124 -4.65 -16.20 -15.16
N ALA A 125 -4.38 -17.31 -15.85
CA ALA A 125 -4.97 -17.58 -17.17
C ALA A 125 -6.42 -18.08 -17.10
N GLY A 126 -6.90 -18.48 -15.91
CA GLY A 126 -8.23 -19.03 -15.67
C GLY A 126 -9.27 -17.99 -15.28
N PRO A 127 -10.46 -18.44 -14.88
CA PRO A 127 -11.50 -17.56 -14.38
C PRO A 127 -11.03 -16.84 -13.11
N PRO A 128 -11.50 -15.58 -12.88
CA PRO A 128 -11.10 -14.81 -11.72
C PRO A 128 -11.60 -15.46 -10.42
N ASP A 129 -10.76 -15.46 -9.39
CA ASP A 129 -11.15 -15.86 -8.04
C ASP A 129 -11.50 -14.62 -7.22
N ALA A 130 -12.77 -14.28 -7.20
CA ALA A 130 -13.31 -13.16 -6.45
C ALA A 130 -13.71 -13.50 -5.00
N SER A 131 -13.28 -14.64 -4.47
CA SER A 131 -13.55 -14.99 -3.07
C SER A 131 -12.98 -13.94 -2.12
N PRO A 132 -13.72 -13.58 -1.06
CA PRO A 132 -13.30 -12.52 -0.17
C PRO A 132 -12.09 -12.94 0.66
N TYR A 133 -11.16 -12.01 0.85
CA TYR A 133 -10.04 -12.15 1.77
C TYR A 133 -10.48 -11.91 3.21
N THR A 134 -9.93 -12.68 4.13
CA THR A 134 -10.12 -12.47 5.57
C THR A 134 -8.78 -12.08 6.20
N VAL A 135 -8.74 -10.90 6.80
CA VAL A 135 -7.55 -10.42 7.51
C VAL A 135 -7.19 -11.39 8.64
N ARG A 136 -5.91 -11.66 8.80
CA ARG A 136 -5.38 -12.45 9.92
C ARG A 136 -5.21 -11.55 11.14
N ALA A 137 -5.39 -12.11 12.32
CA ALA A 137 -5.04 -11.42 13.55
C ALA A 137 -3.52 -11.14 13.57
N PRO A 138 -3.10 -9.97 14.05
CA PRO A 138 -1.68 -9.66 14.22
C PRO A 138 -1.05 -10.56 15.28
N ASP A 139 0.27 -10.74 15.19
CA ASP A 139 1.04 -11.27 16.33
C ASP A 139 1.29 -10.11 17.30
N THR A 140 0.55 -10.08 18.40
CA THR A 140 0.62 -9.00 19.38
C THR A 140 1.99 -8.88 20.09
N ARG A 141 2.87 -9.87 19.92
CA ARG A 141 4.26 -9.78 20.37
C ARG A 141 5.10 -8.86 19.46
N LEU A 142 4.72 -8.74 18.18
CA LEU A 142 5.39 -7.86 17.21
C LEU A 142 4.74 -6.50 17.16
N PHE A 143 3.41 -6.45 17.17
CA PHE A 143 2.65 -5.20 17.15
C PHE A 143 1.29 -5.42 17.82
N ASP A 144 1.01 -4.61 18.85
CA ASP A 144 -0.29 -4.63 19.53
C ASP A 144 -1.11 -3.39 19.15
N PRO A 145 -2.11 -3.54 18.26
CA PRO A 145 -2.93 -2.40 17.83
C PRO A 145 -3.76 -1.80 18.96
N ASP A 146 -4.08 -2.56 20.00
CA ASP A 146 -4.87 -2.05 21.12
C ASP A 146 -4.03 -1.17 22.06
N GLU A 147 -2.74 -1.41 22.15
CA GLU A 147 -1.80 -0.56 22.87
C GLU A 147 -1.37 0.67 22.04
N ALA A 148 -1.19 0.51 20.73
CA ALA A 148 -0.74 1.57 19.82
C ALA A 148 -1.71 2.77 19.77
N PHE A 149 -3.00 2.55 19.90
CA PHE A 149 -4.00 3.62 19.81
C PHE A 149 -4.17 4.44 21.09
N LYS A 150 -3.76 3.93 22.24
CA LYS A 150 -4.04 4.61 23.53
C LYS A 150 -3.28 5.94 23.70
N PRO A 151 -1.97 6.03 23.45
CA PRO A 151 -1.24 7.29 23.54
C PRO A 151 -1.30 8.14 22.26
N PHE A 152 -1.43 7.52 21.10
CA PHE A 152 -1.45 8.22 19.81
C PHE A 152 -2.69 9.10 19.62
N ASP A 153 -3.85 8.61 20.04
CA ASP A 153 -5.11 9.36 19.93
C ASP A 153 -5.10 10.70 20.68
N ARG A 154 -4.26 10.85 21.68
CA ARG A 154 -4.13 12.09 22.45
C ARG A 154 -3.18 13.10 21.83
N ARG A 155 -2.32 12.70 20.90
CA ARG A 155 -1.33 13.55 20.25
C ARG A 155 -1.81 14.11 18.92
N PHE A 156 -2.84 13.51 18.33
CA PHE A 156 -3.40 13.95 17.06
C PHE A 156 -4.73 14.66 17.27
N ASP A 157 -4.85 15.85 16.71
CA ASP A 157 -6.14 16.52 16.56
C ASP A 157 -6.87 15.90 15.36
N TRP A 158 -7.65 14.87 15.66
CA TRP A 158 -8.46 14.15 14.65
C TRP A 158 -9.47 15.04 13.95
N LYS A 159 -9.96 16.11 14.61
CA LYS A 159 -10.84 17.08 13.99
C LYS A 159 -10.12 17.89 12.94
N ARG A 160 -8.88 18.29 13.24
CA ARG A 160 -8.01 19.00 12.29
C ARG A 160 -7.65 18.11 11.10
N LEU A 161 -7.32 16.83 11.34
CA LEU A 161 -7.02 15.89 10.27
C LEU A 161 -8.25 15.60 9.38
N ALA A 162 -9.43 15.46 9.98
CA ALA A 162 -10.68 15.27 9.24
C ALA A 162 -11.12 16.52 8.47
N ALA A 163 -10.66 17.70 8.89
CA ALA A 163 -10.89 18.98 8.21
C ALA A 163 -9.81 19.30 7.17
N SER A 164 -8.80 18.42 6.98
CA SER A 164 -7.77 18.60 5.97
C SER A 164 -8.39 18.71 4.58
N PRO A 165 -7.85 19.58 3.70
CA PRO A 165 -8.39 19.76 2.37
C PRO A 165 -8.37 18.44 1.59
N ARG A 166 -9.39 18.22 0.81
CA ARG A 166 -9.45 17.06 -0.08
C ARG A 166 -8.44 17.23 -1.20
N MET A 167 -7.47 16.36 -1.26
CA MET A 167 -6.38 16.43 -2.25
C MET A 167 -6.86 16.33 -3.71
N ASP A 168 -8.06 15.82 -3.94
CA ASP A 168 -8.69 15.67 -5.25
C ASP A 168 -9.72 16.77 -5.57
N ASP A 169 -9.89 17.74 -4.68
CA ASP A 169 -10.78 18.90 -4.86
C ASP A 169 -9.94 20.17 -5.10
N PRO A 170 -9.91 20.72 -6.34
CA PRO A 170 -9.13 21.91 -6.67
C PRO A 170 -9.52 23.15 -5.87
N GLU A 171 -10.77 23.27 -5.43
CA GLU A 171 -11.24 24.41 -4.64
C GLU A 171 -10.76 24.27 -3.18
N ASP A 172 -10.75 23.07 -2.64
CA ASP A 172 -10.21 22.80 -1.30
C ASP A 172 -8.69 23.01 -1.25
N MET A 173 -7.95 22.66 -2.31
CA MET A 173 -6.51 22.87 -2.41
C MET A 173 -6.09 24.34 -2.48
N GLN A 174 -6.99 25.22 -2.93
CA GLN A 174 -6.73 26.67 -3.00
C GLN A 174 -7.05 27.41 -1.70
N ARG A 175 -7.69 26.75 -0.74
CA ARG A 175 -7.95 27.36 0.57
C ARG A 175 -6.65 27.49 1.34
N PRO A 176 -6.32 28.72 1.86
CA PRO A 176 -5.14 28.87 2.68
C PRO A 176 -5.29 27.96 3.93
N PHE A 177 -4.22 27.26 4.26
CA PHE A 177 -4.13 26.51 5.51
C PHE A 177 -4.27 27.52 6.64
N SER A 178 -5.48 27.72 7.15
CA SER A 178 -5.69 28.55 8.34
C SER A 178 -5.16 27.76 9.54
N ASP A 179 -4.00 28.17 10.03
CA ASP A 179 -3.52 27.69 11.30
C ASP A 179 -4.51 28.16 12.37
N PRO A 180 -5.22 27.26 13.08
CA PRO A 180 -6.07 27.70 14.17
C PRO A 180 -5.16 28.19 15.30
N ALA A 181 -5.27 29.48 15.61
CA ALA A 181 -4.65 30.08 16.77
C ALA A 181 -5.08 29.43 18.08
#